data_d7af53d05febcc39ce0c0dd29e61a4bc
#
_entry.id   d7af53d05febcc39ce0c0dd29e61a4bc
#
_cell.length_a   1.000
_cell.length_b   1.000
_cell.length_c   1.000
_cell.angle_alpha   90.00
_cell.angle_beta   90.00
_cell.angle_gamma   90.00
#
_symmetry.space_group_name_H-M   'P 1'
#
loop_
_entity.id
_entity.type
_entity.pdbx_description
1 polymer ?
#
loop_
_entity_poly.entity_id
_entity_poly.type
_entity_poly.pdbx_seq_one_letter_code
_entity_poly.pdbx_strand_id
1 'polypeptide(L)'
;WGWEEGYFATLEDAEIFNEEIKAMLVQQIWAPNSPVWFNIGHWEQWRWGRPDLRESYTGHGNKAYHTKGTKNNLKTFTVQSTYEYPQCSACFLTEVGDSMEDILDHLTTEGRIFASGSGVGINLSTLRSSKEPISGKGRSSGPISFDRGWDRMAGAIKSGGKTRRAARMVLMFSDHPDIFEFISTKNRQEDIAKVILREHNVHVELKQIAETKLVAGTPAE
;
A
#
# COMPACT_ATOMS: atom_id res chain seq x y z
N TRP A 1 19.93 18.60 -2.79
CA TRP A 1 18.70 18.53 -1.99
C TRP A 1 18.97 18.22 -0.51
N GLY A 2 19.63 17.11 -0.17
CA GLY A 2 19.90 16.72 1.23
C GLY A 2 20.69 17.78 2.01
N TRP A 3 21.66 18.42 1.38
CA TRP A 3 22.37 19.54 1.95
C TRP A 3 21.49 20.81 2.06
N GLU A 4 20.74 21.15 1.03
CA GLU A 4 19.81 22.30 1.03
C GLU A 4 18.71 22.17 2.11
N GLU A 5 18.26 20.96 2.39
CA GLU A 5 17.27 20.65 3.41
C GLU A 5 17.87 20.42 4.82
N GLY A 6 19.19 20.55 4.95
CA GLY A 6 19.90 20.48 6.24
C GLY A 6 20.13 19.06 6.79
N TYR A 7 20.05 18.03 5.94
CA TYR A 7 20.42 16.65 6.33
C TYR A 7 21.93 16.46 6.42
N PHE A 8 22.70 17.26 5.70
CA PHE A 8 24.16 17.26 5.72
C PHE A 8 24.67 18.62 6.20
N ALA A 9 25.70 18.63 7.02
CA ALA A 9 26.28 19.85 7.58
C ALA A 9 27.01 20.67 6.50
N THR A 10 27.64 19.98 5.55
CA THR A 10 28.40 20.59 4.45
C THR A 10 28.01 19.97 3.11
N LEU A 11 28.35 20.66 2.03
CA LEU A 11 28.20 20.10 0.67
C LEU A 11 29.14 18.90 0.48
N GLU A 12 30.34 18.94 1.07
CA GLU A 12 31.31 17.85 1.02
C GLU A 12 30.76 16.57 1.65
N ASP A 13 30.07 16.65 2.81
CA ASP A 13 29.40 15.51 3.42
C ASP A 13 28.33 14.90 2.49
N ALA A 14 27.61 15.73 1.77
CA ALA A 14 26.61 15.27 0.80
C ALA A 14 27.25 14.57 -0.42
N GLU A 15 28.37 15.08 -0.88
CA GLU A 15 29.15 14.48 -1.98
C GLU A 15 29.76 13.14 -1.56
N ILE A 16 30.35 13.05 -0.39
CA ILE A 16 30.88 11.80 0.19
C ILE A 16 29.77 10.76 0.29
N PHE A 17 28.63 11.12 0.86
CA PHE A 17 27.45 10.23 0.96
C PHE A 17 27.00 9.72 -0.40
N ASN A 18 26.97 10.59 -1.42
CA ASN A 18 26.60 10.22 -2.78
C ASN A 18 27.58 9.18 -3.38
N GLU A 19 28.88 9.36 -3.18
CA GLU A 19 29.89 8.40 -3.68
C GLU A 19 29.83 7.07 -2.93
N GLU A 20 29.61 7.09 -1.62
CA GLU A 20 29.43 5.86 -0.82
C GLU A 20 28.20 5.08 -1.25
N ILE A 21 27.04 5.73 -1.45
CA ILE A 21 25.81 5.08 -1.95
C ILE A 21 26.05 4.46 -3.33
N LYS A 22 26.70 5.18 -4.24
CA LYS A 22 27.06 4.63 -5.56
C LYS A 22 27.95 3.40 -5.45
N ALA A 23 28.97 3.45 -4.60
CA ALA A 23 29.89 2.33 -4.39
C ALA A 23 29.14 1.09 -3.84
N MET A 24 28.26 1.28 -2.86
CA MET A 24 27.44 0.20 -2.29
C MET A 24 26.47 -0.40 -3.32
N LEU A 25 25.85 0.43 -4.17
CA LEU A 25 24.96 -0.05 -5.24
C LEU A 25 25.74 -0.88 -6.28
N VAL A 26 26.88 -0.39 -6.75
CA VAL A 26 27.72 -1.10 -7.75
C VAL A 26 28.24 -2.42 -7.21
N GLN A 27 28.62 -2.46 -5.95
CA GLN A 27 29.12 -3.67 -5.26
C GLN A 27 27.97 -4.60 -4.81
N GLN A 28 26.71 -4.24 -5.02
CA GLN A 28 25.52 -5.00 -4.60
C GLN A 28 25.45 -5.26 -3.08
N ILE A 29 26.05 -4.38 -2.28
CA ILE A 29 25.99 -4.43 -0.82
C ILE A 29 24.64 -3.93 -0.31
N TRP A 30 24.05 -2.97 -1.02
CA TRP A 30 22.79 -2.33 -0.67
C TRP A 30 22.01 -1.95 -1.92
N ALA A 31 20.69 -1.93 -1.79
CA ALA A 31 19.79 -1.40 -2.81
C ALA A 31 18.59 -0.70 -2.13
N PRO A 32 18.13 0.42 -2.67
CA PRO A 32 16.91 1.04 -2.17
C PRO A 32 15.68 0.21 -2.52
N ASN A 33 14.60 0.39 -1.78
CA ASN A 33 13.34 -0.25 -2.10
C ASN A 33 12.71 0.32 -3.39
N SER A 34 11.75 -0.40 -3.94
CA SER A 34 11.16 -0.10 -5.25
C SER A 34 10.63 1.33 -5.42
N PRO A 35 9.93 1.97 -4.44
CA PRO A 35 9.45 3.34 -4.62
C PRO A 35 10.56 4.37 -4.82
N VAL A 36 11.73 4.15 -4.24
CA VAL A 36 12.92 5.00 -4.48
C VAL A 36 13.28 4.96 -5.95
N TRP A 37 13.42 3.74 -6.53
CA TRP A 37 13.73 3.56 -7.94
C TRP A 37 12.71 4.18 -8.89
N PHE A 38 11.42 4.12 -8.53
CA PHE A 38 10.34 4.59 -9.40
C PHE A 38 10.09 6.10 -9.30
N ASN A 39 10.47 6.74 -8.20
CA ASN A 39 10.04 8.09 -7.90
C ASN A 39 11.19 9.11 -7.87
N ILE A 40 12.40 8.70 -7.50
CA ILE A 40 13.54 9.61 -7.41
C ILE A 40 13.98 10.08 -8.80
N GLY A 41 14.33 11.35 -8.88
CA GLY A 41 14.83 11.99 -10.11
C GLY A 41 13.73 12.50 -11.05
N HIS A 42 12.48 12.07 -10.91
CA HIS A 42 11.39 12.54 -11.78
C HIS A 42 11.13 14.04 -11.64
N TRP A 43 11.25 14.58 -10.44
CA TRP A 43 11.08 16.01 -10.21
C TRP A 43 12.10 16.84 -10.96
N GLU A 44 13.36 16.44 -10.95
CA GLU A 44 14.42 17.11 -11.66
C GLU A 44 14.20 17.09 -13.18
N GLN A 45 13.82 15.95 -13.72
CA GLN A 45 13.49 15.82 -15.15
C GLN A 45 12.24 16.65 -15.51
N TRP A 46 11.22 16.64 -14.69
CA TRP A 46 9.99 17.41 -14.88
C TRP A 46 10.27 18.92 -14.84
N ARG A 47 11.11 19.37 -13.90
CA ARG A 47 11.46 20.78 -13.72
C ARG A 47 12.32 21.31 -14.88
N TRP A 48 13.23 20.50 -15.41
CA TRP A 48 14.30 20.99 -16.29
C TRP A 48 14.11 20.72 -17.78
N GLY A 49 13.27 19.80 -18.22
CA GLY A 49 13.33 19.51 -19.63
C GLY A 49 12.16 18.80 -20.31
N ARG A 50 11.14 18.46 -19.59
CA ARG A 50 10.02 17.71 -20.16
C ARG A 50 8.68 18.36 -19.82
N PRO A 51 8.38 19.55 -20.40
CA PRO A 51 7.10 20.22 -20.22
C PRO A 51 5.91 19.40 -20.75
N ASP A 52 6.15 18.50 -21.69
CA ASP A 52 5.20 17.52 -22.20
C ASP A 52 4.73 16.50 -21.15
N LEU A 53 5.53 16.23 -20.12
CA LEU A 53 5.15 15.35 -19.02
C LEU A 53 4.42 16.08 -17.88
N ARG A 54 4.39 17.42 -17.88
CA ARG A 54 3.75 18.22 -16.84
C ARG A 54 2.30 17.82 -16.60
N GLU A 55 1.53 17.70 -17.65
CA GLU A 55 0.10 17.38 -17.55
C GLU A 55 -0.16 15.94 -17.11
N SER A 56 0.74 15.01 -17.42
CA SER A 56 0.60 13.61 -17.02
C SER A 56 0.94 13.34 -15.56
N TYR A 57 1.73 14.23 -14.92
CA TYR A 57 2.16 14.07 -13.53
C TYR A 57 1.36 14.93 -12.54
N THR A 58 0.78 16.01 -12.96
CA THR A 58 -0.21 16.76 -12.19
C THR A 58 -1.56 16.06 -12.37
N GLY A 59 -1.80 14.97 -11.65
CA GLY A 59 -3.08 14.23 -11.76
C GLY A 59 -4.27 15.18 -11.76
N HIS A 60 -5.16 15.03 -12.73
CA HIS A 60 -6.32 15.88 -13.01
C HIS A 60 -7.00 16.41 -11.74
N GLY A 61 -6.63 17.61 -11.30
CA GLY A 61 -7.27 18.31 -10.18
C GLY A 61 -6.91 17.79 -8.79
N ASN A 62 -6.11 16.76 -8.62
CA ASN A 62 -5.67 16.28 -7.32
C ASN A 62 -4.49 17.11 -6.84
N LYS A 63 -4.70 17.84 -5.75
CA LYS A 63 -3.61 18.53 -5.05
C LYS A 63 -2.65 17.52 -4.45
N ALA A 64 -1.37 17.64 -4.77
CA ALA A 64 -0.33 16.92 -4.06
C ALA A 64 -0.03 17.64 -2.74
N TYR A 65 0.24 16.87 -1.70
CA TYR A 65 0.50 17.38 -0.36
C TYR A 65 1.78 16.81 0.21
N HIS A 66 2.56 17.64 0.86
CA HIS A 66 3.70 17.23 1.66
C HIS A 66 3.49 17.65 3.10
N THR A 67 3.80 16.77 4.05
CA THR A 67 3.70 17.05 5.47
C THR A 67 5.10 17.05 6.08
N LYS A 68 5.49 18.17 6.66
CA LYS A 68 6.81 18.38 7.29
C LYS A 68 6.61 18.78 8.75
N GLY A 69 7.45 18.26 9.64
CA GLY A 69 7.46 18.63 11.05
C GLY A 69 7.70 17.46 11.99
N THR A 70 7.61 17.73 13.28
CA THR A 70 7.70 16.73 14.35
C THR A 70 6.33 16.19 14.71
N LYS A 71 6.26 15.05 15.42
CA LYS A 71 5.02 14.38 15.85
C LYS A 71 3.96 15.35 16.42
N ASN A 72 4.39 16.39 17.11
CA ASN A 72 3.50 17.35 17.78
C ASN A 72 3.30 18.68 17.00
N ASN A 73 3.95 18.84 15.85
CA ASN A 73 3.86 20.05 15.04
C ASN A 73 4.00 19.73 13.55
N LEU A 74 3.05 18.96 13.04
CA LEU A 74 2.98 18.61 11.62
C LEU A 74 2.29 19.73 10.85
N LYS A 75 2.92 20.19 9.78
CA LYS A 75 2.33 21.14 8.83
C LYS A 75 2.23 20.50 7.45
N THR A 76 1.08 20.63 6.83
CA THR A 76 0.84 20.11 5.47
C THR A 76 0.87 21.26 4.48
N PHE A 77 1.65 21.10 3.43
CA PHE A 77 1.83 22.07 2.35
C PHE A 77 1.28 21.48 1.05
N THR A 78 0.67 22.33 0.23
CA THR A 78 0.35 21.98 -1.14
C THR A 78 1.63 22.10 -1.98
N VAL A 79 1.92 21.06 -2.76
CA VAL A 79 3.08 20.99 -3.64
C VAL A 79 2.64 20.89 -5.09
N GLN A 80 3.55 21.18 -6.02
CA GLN A 80 3.24 21.26 -7.46
C GLN A 80 3.06 19.87 -8.07
N SER A 81 3.76 18.87 -7.53
CA SER A 81 3.72 17.50 -8.03
C SER A 81 3.93 16.50 -6.90
N THR A 82 3.39 15.30 -7.05
CA THR A 82 3.68 14.15 -6.17
C THR A 82 5.14 13.71 -6.22
N TYR A 83 5.90 14.17 -7.22
CA TYR A 83 7.32 13.86 -7.38
C TYR A 83 8.26 14.91 -6.77
N GLU A 84 7.74 16.05 -6.34
CA GLU A 84 8.52 17.07 -5.61
C GLU A 84 9.03 16.52 -4.28
N TYR A 85 8.16 15.79 -3.56
CA TYR A 85 8.50 15.03 -2.35
C TYR A 85 7.99 13.60 -2.54
N PRO A 86 8.75 12.76 -3.22
CA PRO A 86 8.28 11.45 -3.62
C PRO A 86 8.14 10.50 -2.43
N GLN A 87 7.13 9.62 -2.50
CA GLN A 87 7.04 8.52 -1.56
C GLN A 87 8.16 7.51 -1.82
N CYS A 88 9.01 7.31 -0.82
CA CYS A 88 10.18 6.43 -0.90
C CYS A 88 10.02 5.13 -0.09
N SER A 89 8.97 5.00 0.73
CA SER A 89 8.70 3.81 1.53
C SER A 89 7.81 2.82 0.78
N ALA A 90 8.23 1.55 0.74
CA ALA A 90 7.47 0.50 0.05
C ALA A 90 6.29 0.00 0.85
N CYS A 91 6.41 -0.03 2.19
CA CYS A 91 5.41 -0.60 3.09
C CYS A 91 5.30 0.21 4.37
N PHE A 92 4.09 0.24 4.91
CA PHE A 92 3.77 0.87 6.17
C PHE A 92 3.11 -0.14 7.11
N LEU A 93 3.47 -0.10 8.38
CA LEU A 93 2.73 -0.77 9.43
C LEU A 93 1.76 0.23 10.04
N THR A 94 0.51 -0.17 10.13
CA THR A 94 -0.57 0.65 10.66
C THR A 94 -1.29 -0.07 11.79
N GLU A 95 -1.92 0.70 12.65
CA GLU A 95 -2.76 0.21 13.73
C GLU A 95 -4.20 0.68 13.52
N VAL A 96 -5.15 -0.08 14.06
CA VAL A 96 -6.56 0.26 14.07
C VAL A 96 -7.11 0.12 15.48
N GLY A 97 -7.85 1.13 15.95
CA GLY A 97 -8.60 1.07 17.20
C GLY A 97 -9.94 0.36 17.01
N ASP A 98 -10.55 -0.08 18.12
CA ASP A 98 -11.81 -0.83 18.12
C ASP A 98 -13.05 0.08 18.16
N SER A 99 -12.97 1.27 17.59
CA SER A 99 -14.11 2.15 17.36
C SER A 99 -14.48 2.20 15.89
N MET A 100 -15.72 2.54 15.56
CA MET A 100 -16.16 2.67 14.17
C MET A 100 -15.41 3.81 13.47
N GLU A 101 -15.12 4.88 14.18
CA GLU A 101 -14.34 6.03 13.71
C GLU A 101 -12.93 5.59 13.32
N ASP A 102 -12.24 4.87 14.18
CA ASP A 102 -10.87 4.36 13.91
C ASP A 102 -10.86 3.40 12.71
N ILE A 103 -11.88 2.54 12.60
CA ILE A 103 -12.04 1.58 11.50
C ILE A 103 -12.21 2.31 10.16
N LEU A 104 -13.00 3.39 10.13
CA LEU A 104 -13.22 4.19 8.92
C LEU A 104 -12.00 5.06 8.58
N ASP A 105 -11.35 5.63 9.58
CA ASP A 105 -10.12 6.41 9.40
C ASP A 105 -8.97 5.54 8.88
N HIS A 106 -8.88 4.30 9.39
CA HIS A 106 -7.94 3.32 8.88
C HIS A 106 -8.18 3.03 7.39
N LEU A 107 -9.42 2.81 6.96
CA LEU A 107 -9.79 2.60 5.56
C LEU A 107 -9.33 3.76 4.68
N THR A 108 -9.53 5.00 5.13
CA THR A 108 -9.09 6.20 4.42
C THR A 108 -7.56 6.27 4.32
N THR A 109 -6.87 5.94 5.39
CA THR A 109 -5.40 5.94 5.46
C THR A 109 -4.81 4.88 4.54
N GLU A 110 -5.33 3.65 4.56
CA GLU A 110 -4.96 2.58 3.63
C GLU A 110 -5.14 3.01 2.18
N GLY A 111 -6.30 3.59 1.87
CA GLY A 111 -6.59 4.05 0.52
C GLY A 111 -5.59 5.07 -0.01
N ARG A 112 -5.14 6.00 0.83
CA ARG A 112 -4.10 6.98 0.49
C ARG A 112 -2.74 6.34 0.27
N ILE A 113 -2.36 5.38 1.12
CA ILE A 113 -1.10 4.64 0.99
C ILE A 113 -1.10 3.83 -0.32
N PHE A 114 -2.17 3.14 -0.64
CA PHE A 114 -2.29 2.39 -1.90
C PHE A 114 -2.25 3.30 -3.12
N ALA A 115 -2.92 4.46 -3.07
CA ALA A 115 -2.87 5.44 -4.15
C ALA A 115 -1.44 5.94 -4.41
N SER A 116 -0.57 5.98 -3.39
CA SER A 116 0.85 6.31 -3.52
C SER A 116 1.72 5.15 -4.03
N GLY A 117 1.17 3.95 -4.16
CA GLY A 117 1.88 2.76 -4.65
C GLY A 117 2.62 1.97 -3.58
N SER A 118 2.34 2.21 -2.31
CA SER A 118 2.93 1.51 -1.16
C SER A 118 2.00 0.43 -0.62
N GLY A 119 2.56 -0.55 0.11
CA GLY A 119 1.80 -1.60 0.78
C GLY A 119 1.50 -1.26 2.25
N VAL A 120 0.53 -1.96 2.83
CA VAL A 120 0.13 -1.80 4.24
C VAL A 120 0.18 -3.14 4.96
N GLY A 121 0.72 -3.12 6.17
CA GLY A 121 0.60 -4.19 7.16
C GLY A 121 -0.27 -3.74 8.33
N ILE A 122 -1.26 -4.55 8.71
CA ILE A 122 -2.18 -4.26 9.81
C ILE A 122 -2.29 -5.43 10.77
N ASN A 123 -2.38 -5.13 12.07
CA ASN A 123 -2.73 -6.10 13.10
C ASN A 123 -4.21 -5.97 13.47
N LEU A 124 -4.98 -7.02 13.22
CA LEU A 124 -6.42 -7.06 13.51
C LEU A 124 -6.74 -7.48 14.95
N SER A 125 -5.76 -7.86 15.73
CA SER A 125 -5.98 -8.38 17.10
C SER A 125 -6.51 -7.31 18.07
N THR A 126 -6.42 -6.06 17.71
CA THR A 126 -6.99 -4.93 18.45
C THR A 126 -8.51 -4.83 18.35
N LEU A 127 -9.09 -5.40 17.29
CA LEU A 127 -10.53 -5.40 17.08
C LEU A 127 -11.20 -6.50 17.90
N ARG A 128 -12.36 -6.20 18.47
CA ARG A 128 -13.16 -7.16 19.22
C ARG A 128 -13.63 -8.31 18.34
N SER A 129 -13.73 -9.50 18.97
CA SER A 129 -14.19 -10.71 18.30
C SER A 129 -15.65 -10.61 17.82
N SER A 130 -15.96 -11.37 16.77
CA SER A 130 -17.33 -11.58 16.29
C SER A 130 -18.25 -12.23 17.33
N LYS A 131 -17.68 -12.85 18.38
CA LYS A 131 -18.40 -13.49 19.48
C LYS A 131 -18.79 -12.52 20.57
N GLU A 132 -18.20 -11.31 20.59
CA GLU A 132 -18.43 -10.33 21.65
C GLU A 132 -19.74 -9.54 21.45
N PRO A 133 -20.45 -9.25 22.53
CA PRO A 133 -21.65 -8.42 22.46
C PRO A 133 -21.28 -6.94 22.23
N ILE A 134 -22.17 -6.24 21.53
CA ILE A 134 -22.12 -4.79 21.37
C ILE A 134 -23.23 -4.11 22.18
N SER A 135 -23.04 -2.82 22.46
CA SER A 135 -24.07 -2.00 23.14
C SER A 135 -25.34 -2.00 22.29
N GLY A 136 -26.44 -2.57 22.81
CA GLY A 136 -27.75 -2.52 22.11
C GLY A 136 -28.28 -3.83 21.55
N LYS A 137 -27.91 -4.98 22.09
CA LYS A 137 -28.47 -6.33 21.76
C LYS A 137 -27.97 -6.98 20.46
N GLY A 138 -26.78 -6.69 20.02
CA GLY A 138 -26.16 -7.37 18.87
C GLY A 138 -24.82 -8.02 19.24
N ARG A 139 -24.22 -8.66 18.24
CA ARG A 139 -22.83 -9.11 18.29
C ARG A 139 -21.98 -8.29 17.33
N SER A 140 -20.71 -8.18 17.62
CA SER A 140 -19.72 -7.57 16.75
C SER A 140 -19.68 -8.26 15.38
N SER A 141 -19.38 -7.53 14.34
CA SER A 141 -19.11 -8.09 13.01
C SER A 141 -17.77 -8.83 12.95
N GLY A 142 -16.90 -8.55 13.92
CA GLY A 142 -15.56 -9.12 14.03
C GLY A 142 -14.55 -8.61 13.01
N PRO A 143 -13.26 -8.86 13.26
CA PRO A 143 -12.16 -8.34 12.44
C PRO A 143 -12.19 -8.85 11.01
N ILE A 144 -12.59 -10.11 10.78
CA ILE A 144 -12.61 -10.72 9.45
C ILE A 144 -13.64 -10.05 8.52
N SER A 145 -14.75 -9.56 9.11
CA SER A 145 -15.78 -8.84 8.34
C SER A 145 -15.27 -7.52 7.80
N PHE A 146 -14.58 -6.76 8.62
CA PHE A 146 -13.93 -5.49 8.22
C PHE A 146 -12.79 -5.73 7.24
N ASP A 147 -11.97 -6.75 7.47
CA ASP A 147 -10.88 -7.12 6.58
C ASP A 147 -11.36 -7.43 5.17
N ARG A 148 -12.46 -8.14 5.01
CA ARG A 148 -13.09 -8.39 3.70
C ARG A 148 -13.52 -7.11 3.00
N GLY A 149 -14.06 -6.13 3.75
CA GLY A 149 -14.41 -4.82 3.22
C GLY A 149 -13.19 -4.04 2.73
N TRP A 150 -12.15 -4.02 3.51
CA TRP A 150 -10.88 -3.37 3.17
C TRP A 150 -10.18 -4.04 1.99
N ASP A 151 -10.18 -5.37 1.91
CA ASP A 151 -9.61 -6.12 0.79
C ASP A 151 -10.32 -5.80 -0.53
N ARG A 152 -11.64 -5.68 -0.52
CA ARG A 152 -12.42 -5.26 -1.69
C ARG A 152 -12.07 -3.85 -2.15
N MET A 153 -11.93 -2.92 -1.21
CA MET A 153 -11.52 -1.56 -1.51
C MET A 153 -10.09 -1.49 -2.03
N ALA A 154 -9.16 -2.23 -1.42
CA ALA A 154 -7.78 -2.33 -1.88
C ALA A 154 -7.71 -2.83 -3.34
N GLY A 155 -8.54 -3.81 -3.70
CA GLY A 155 -8.65 -4.33 -5.07
C GLY A 155 -9.17 -3.32 -6.09
N ALA A 156 -9.96 -2.33 -5.64
CA ALA A 156 -10.50 -1.27 -6.50
C ALA A 156 -9.50 -0.12 -6.74
N ILE A 157 -8.54 0.07 -5.84
CA ILE A 157 -7.57 1.17 -5.92
C ILE A 157 -6.44 0.79 -6.87
N LYS A 158 -6.31 1.55 -7.96
CA LYS A 158 -5.15 1.49 -8.86
C LYS A 158 -4.21 2.63 -8.48
N SER A 159 -2.95 2.32 -8.18
CA SER A 159 -1.96 3.34 -7.85
C SER A 159 -1.71 4.27 -9.05
N GLY A 160 -2.21 5.49 -9.00
CA GLY A 160 -1.90 6.66 -9.84
C GLY A 160 -1.48 6.41 -11.29
N GLY A 161 -2.16 5.53 -12.04
CA GLY A 161 -1.78 5.17 -13.40
C GLY A 161 -0.57 4.23 -13.50
N LYS A 162 -0.04 3.74 -12.40
CA LYS A 162 1.09 2.81 -12.35
C LYS A 162 0.62 1.37 -12.27
N THR A 163 1.46 0.45 -12.71
CA THR A 163 1.19 -0.99 -12.82
C THR A 163 1.11 -1.72 -11.48
N ARG A 164 1.36 -1.03 -10.36
CA ARG A 164 1.40 -1.65 -9.03
C ARG A 164 0.01 -1.72 -8.41
N ARG A 165 -0.41 -2.92 -8.02
CA ARG A 165 -1.64 -3.14 -7.25
C ARG A 165 -1.39 -2.91 -5.76
N ALA A 166 -2.45 -2.62 -5.01
CA ALA A 166 -2.43 -2.59 -3.57
C ALA A 166 -1.93 -3.94 -3.01
N ALA A 167 -1.08 -3.86 -1.98
CA ALA A 167 -0.58 -5.04 -1.26
C ALA A 167 -0.88 -4.87 0.23
N ARG A 168 -1.60 -5.83 0.80
CA ARG A 168 -1.92 -5.88 2.23
C ARG A 168 -1.30 -7.10 2.88
N MET A 169 -0.73 -6.90 4.05
CA MET A 169 -0.39 -7.94 5.00
C MET A 169 -1.28 -7.81 6.23
N VAL A 170 -1.87 -8.90 6.64
CA VAL A 170 -2.78 -8.94 7.79
C VAL A 170 -2.24 -9.88 8.83
N LEU A 171 -2.18 -9.43 10.07
CA LEU A 171 -1.75 -10.19 11.24
C LEU A 171 -2.90 -10.37 12.20
N MET A 172 -2.91 -11.51 12.89
CA MET A 172 -3.79 -11.78 14.03
C MET A 172 -3.02 -12.63 15.03
N PHE A 173 -3.11 -12.28 16.30
CA PHE A 173 -2.50 -13.06 17.36
C PHE A 173 -3.20 -14.40 17.52
N SER A 174 -2.44 -15.42 17.88
CA SER A 174 -2.94 -16.80 18.00
C SER A 174 -3.95 -17.01 19.13
N ASP A 175 -4.02 -16.12 20.07
CA ASP A 175 -4.97 -16.11 21.20
C ASP A 175 -6.27 -15.35 20.91
N HIS A 176 -6.37 -14.71 19.73
CA HIS A 176 -7.59 -14.00 19.35
C HIS A 176 -8.74 -15.00 19.12
N PRO A 177 -9.96 -14.75 19.65
CA PRO A 177 -11.08 -15.70 19.55
C PRO A 177 -11.52 -16.06 18.12
N ASP A 178 -11.22 -15.22 17.13
CA ASP A 178 -11.56 -15.44 15.71
C ASP A 178 -10.38 -16.01 14.90
N ILE A 179 -9.29 -16.44 15.53
CA ILE A 179 -8.09 -16.93 14.85
C ILE A 179 -8.38 -18.10 13.87
N PHE A 180 -9.23 -19.03 14.24
CA PHE A 180 -9.58 -20.17 13.37
C PHE A 180 -10.33 -19.72 12.11
N GLU A 181 -11.20 -18.71 12.21
CA GLU A 181 -11.85 -18.13 11.03
C GLU A 181 -10.82 -17.40 10.17
N PHE A 182 -9.90 -16.65 10.79
CA PHE A 182 -8.82 -15.96 10.09
C PHE A 182 -7.97 -16.93 9.24
N ILE A 183 -7.49 -18.02 9.86
CA ILE A 183 -6.67 -19.03 9.18
C ILE A 183 -7.43 -19.68 8.01
N SER A 184 -8.72 -19.97 8.21
CA SER A 184 -9.54 -20.67 7.20
C SER A 184 -10.08 -19.76 6.09
N THR A 185 -9.93 -18.43 6.19
CA THR A 185 -10.55 -17.47 5.25
C THR A 185 -10.17 -17.73 3.80
N LYS A 186 -8.90 -17.98 3.50
CA LYS A 186 -8.44 -18.24 2.13
C LYS A 186 -8.83 -19.64 1.64
N ASN A 187 -8.65 -20.67 2.46
CA ASN A 187 -9.02 -22.03 2.12
C ASN A 187 -10.51 -22.17 1.79
N ARG A 188 -11.37 -21.48 2.52
CA ARG A 188 -12.81 -21.48 2.30
C ARG A 188 -13.20 -20.94 0.92
N GLN A 189 -12.51 -19.92 0.42
CA GLN A 189 -12.74 -19.40 -0.93
C GLN A 189 -12.30 -20.40 -2.01
N GLU A 190 -11.17 -21.06 -1.83
CA GLU A 190 -10.69 -22.11 -2.73
C GLU A 190 -11.63 -23.32 -2.75
N ASP A 191 -12.13 -23.73 -1.59
CA ASP A 191 -13.04 -24.88 -1.49
C ASP A 191 -14.39 -24.57 -2.15
N ILE A 192 -14.92 -23.37 -1.98
CA ILE A 192 -16.12 -22.90 -2.69
C ILE A 192 -15.88 -22.90 -4.20
N ALA A 193 -14.74 -22.38 -4.65
CA ALA A 193 -14.40 -22.39 -6.08
C ALA A 193 -14.29 -23.81 -6.63
N LYS A 194 -13.67 -24.74 -5.89
CA LYS A 194 -13.57 -26.15 -6.28
C LYS A 194 -14.94 -26.83 -6.38
N VAL A 195 -15.85 -26.55 -5.45
CA VAL A 195 -17.22 -27.08 -5.49
C VAL A 195 -17.97 -26.55 -6.70
N ILE A 196 -17.95 -25.23 -6.95
CA ILE A 196 -18.59 -24.62 -8.12
C ILE A 196 -18.04 -25.21 -9.42
N LEU A 197 -16.72 -25.38 -9.53
CA LEU A 197 -16.08 -25.95 -10.71
C LEU A 197 -16.47 -27.38 -10.95
N ARG A 198 -16.66 -28.20 -9.90
CA ARG A 198 -17.12 -29.60 -10.01
C ARG A 198 -18.57 -29.67 -10.46
N GLU A 199 -19.46 -28.88 -9.91
CA GLU A 199 -20.89 -28.90 -10.17
C GLU A 199 -21.26 -28.39 -11.57
N HIS A 200 -20.49 -27.48 -12.15
CA HIS A 200 -20.91 -26.79 -13.39
C HIS A 200 -20.14 -27.22 -14.64
N ASN A 201 -19.28 -28.23 -14.59
CA ASN A 201 -18.44 -28.66 -15.71
C ASN A 201 -17.60 -27.55 -16.38
N VAL A 202 -17.46 -26.42 -15.73
CA VAL A 202 -16.68 -25.24 -16.19
C VAL A 202 -15.18 -25.41 -15.93
N HIS A 203 -14.81 -26.59 -15.44
CA HIS A 203 -13.46 -26.90 -14.93
C HIS A 203 -12.36 -26.71 -15.98
N VAL A 204 -12.64 -27.07 -17.24
CA VAL A 204 -11.64 -27.05 -18.32
C VAL A 204 -11.37 -25.62 -18.80
N GLU A 205 -12.41 -24.81 -19.00
CA GLU A 205 -12.26 -23.43 -19.50
C GLU A 205 -11.63 -22.52 -18.48
N LEU A 206 -12.07 -22.56 -17.22
CA LEU A 206 -11.49 -21.72 -16.16
C LEU A 206 -10.05 -22.11 -15.83
N LYS A 207 -9.71 -23.40 -15.91
CA LYS A 207 -8.35 -23.85 -15.72
C LYS A 207 -7.45 -23.37 -16.85
N GLN A 208 -7.88 -23.44 -18.10
CA GLN A 208 -7.14 -22.90 -19.24
C GLN A 208 -6.95 -21.38 -19.15
N ILE A 209 -7.99 -20.64 -18.76
CA ILE A 209 -7.92 -19.19 -18.57
C ILE A 209 -6.94 -18.83 -17.44
N ALA A 210 -6.97 -19.57 -16.32
CA ALA A 210 -6.07 -19.34 -15.21
C ALA A 210 -4.62 -19.68 -15.57
N GLU A 211 -4.37 -20.78 -16.25
CA GLU A 211 -3.05 -21.19 -16.72
C GLU A 211 -2.50 -20.20 -17.76
N THR A 212 -3.32 -19.76 -18.71
CA THR A 212 -2.93 -18.75 -19.72
C THR A 212 -2.58 -17.42 -19.08
N LYS A 213 -3.33 -16.96 -18.08
CA LYS A 213 -3.04 -15.71 -17.36
C LYS A 213 -1.80 -15.80 -16.48
N LEU A 214 -1.52 -16.94 -15.87
CA LEU A 214 -0.29 -17.17 -15.09
C LEU A 214 0.96 -17.20 -15.96
N VAL A 215 0.87 -17.78 -17.16
CA VAL A 215 1.99 -17.89 -18.11
C VAL A 215 2.25 -16.55 -18.82
N ALA A 216 1.20 -15.79 -19.13
CA ALA A 216 1.32 -14.54 -19.88
C ALA A 216 1.80 -13.34 -19.04
N GLY A 217 1.79 -13.43 -17.70
CA GLY A 217 2.19 -12.30 -16.83
C GLY A 217 1.36 -11.02 -17.04
N THR A 218 0.25 -11.11 -17.78
CA THR A 218 -0.62 -9.98 -18.06
C THR A 218 -1.56 -9.74 -16.87
N PRO A 219 -1.70 -8.48 -16.43
CA PRO A 219 -2.74 -8.12 -15.46
C PRO A 219 -4.11 -8.47 -16.05
N ALA A 220 -4.98 -9.05 -15.24
CA ALA A 220 -6.38 -9.19 -15.63
C ALA A 220 -6.98 -7.79 -15.85
N GLU A 221 -7.46 -7.49 -17.04
CA GLU A 221 -8.31 -6.34 -17.31
C GLU A 221 -9.64 -6.44 -16.55
#